data_5b5b0a917317dc435cb709bdb7615019
#
_entry.id   5b5b0a917317dc435cb709bdb7615019
#
_cell.length_a   1.000
_cell.length_b   1.000
_cell.length_c   1.000
_cell.angle_alpha   90.00
_cell.angle_beta   90.00
_cell.angle_gamma   90.00
#
_symmetry.space_group_name_H-M   'P 1'
#
loop_
_entity.id
_entity.type
_entity.pdbx_description
1 polymer ?
#
loop_
_entity_poly.entity_id
_entity_poly.type
_entity_poly.pdbx_seq_one_letter_code
_entity_poly.pdbx_strand_id
1 'polypeptide(L)'
;MKLYFAIALIPFFVASCAQDSLTGDTVSRGEAGRAQNVRTGTITSIRNVNIQGESLGGTLVGAGVGGLLGNQIGGGSGRTAATVGGALAGGAAGSHVGQNVTSRNGLEIEVRLDDGGGRVSVVQEVNPRESFSVGNRVRVITGAGGRSRVAH
;
A
#
# COMPACT_ATOMS: atom_id res chain seq x y z
N MET A 1 -28.87 -20.41 19.10
CA MET A 1 -27.47 -20.52 19.55
C MET A 1 -26.44 -20.65 18.44
N LYS A 2 -26.73 -21.24 17.29
CA LYS A 2 -25.74 -21.37 16.16
C LYS A 2 -25.46 -20.07 15.41
N LEU A 3 -26.39 -19.11 15.39
CA LEU A 3 -26.24 -17.85 14.65
C LEU A 3 -25.32 -16.86 15.37
N TYR A 4 -25.33 -16.85 16.70
CA TYR A 4 -24.46 -15.95 17.50
C TYR A 4 -22.98 -16.36 17.47
N PHE A 5 -22.69 -17.64 17.22
CA PHE A 5 -21.32 -18.13 17.12
C PHE A 5 -20.64 -17.68 15.80
N ALA A 6 -21.42 -17.57 14.71
CA ALA A 6 -20.92 -17.03 13.43
C ALA A 6 -20.63 -15.54 13.48
N ILE A 7 -21.41 -14.75 14.24
CA ILE A 7 -21.21 -13.30 14.39
C ILE A 7 -19.99 -12.99 15.28
N ALA A 8 -19.69 -13.85 16.25
CA ALA A 8 -18.53 -13.67 17.14
C ALA A 8 -17.18 -13.96 16.46
N LEU A 9 -17.17 -14.67 15.32
CA LEU A 9 -15.93 -15.03 14.60
C LEU A 9 -15.48 -13.94 13.60
N ILE A 10 -16.37 -13.03 13.21
CA ILE A 10 -16.09 -11.98 12.21
C ILE A 10 -15.01 -10.97 12.68
N PRO A 11 -14.95 -10.52 13.95
CA PRO A 11 -13.94 -9.55 14.36
C PRO A 11 -12.51 -10.10 14.40
N PHE A 12 -12.33 -11.43 14.37
CA PHE A 12 -10.99 -12.02 14.44
C PHE A 12 -10.20 -11.97 13.12
N PHE A 13 -10.92 -11.80 11.98
CA PHE A 13 -10.29 -11.74 10.66
C PHE A 13 -9.82 -10.33 10.23
N VAL A 14 -10.23 -9.26 10.93
CA VAL A 14 -9.95 -7.88 10.51
C VAL A 14 -8.59 -7.37 11.01
N ALA A 15 -7.90 -8.11 11.88
CA ALA A 15 -6.69 -7.64 12.56
C ALA A 15 -5.36 -7.87 11.79
N SER A 16 -5.39 -8.33 10.52
CA SER A 16 -4.19 -8.81 9.82
C SER A 16 -3.71 -7.94 8.65
N CYS A 17 -4.08 -6.67 8.55
CA CYS A 17 -3.47 -5.77 7.57
C CYS A 17 -2.30 -5.03 8.20
N ALA A 18 -1.13 -5.66 8.28
CA ALA A 18 0.12 -4.95 8.47
C ALA A 18 0.44 -4.19 7.17
N GLN A 19 0.15 -2.89 7.13
CA GLN A 19 0.54 -2.04 6.02
C GLN A 19 2.00 -1.65 6.20
N ASP A 20 2.82 -1.99 5.21
CA ASP A 20 4.21 -1.50 5.14
C ASP A 20 4.18 0.03 4.93
N SER A 21 4.71 0.77 5.89
CA SER A 21 4.86 2.22 5.79
C SER A 21 6.02 2.56 4.85
N LEU A 22 5.77 3.44 3.88
CA LEU A 22 6.78 3.96 2.95
C LEU A 22 7.44 5.26 3.46
N THR A 23 7.22 5.63 4.72
CA THR A 23 7.74 6.88 5.33
C THR A 23 9.23 6.84 5.68
N GLY A 24 9.91 5.73 5.48
CA GLY A 24 11.36 5.64 5.77
C GLY A 24 11.75 5.46 7.25
N ASP A 25 10.87 5.80 8.18
CA ASP A 25 11.11 5.65 9.64
C ASP A 25 10.85 4.24 10.16
N THR A 26 10.13 3.44 9.38
CA THR A 26 9.79 2.05 9.73
C THR A 26 10.58 1.10 8.87
N VAL A 27 11.35 0.21 9.49
CA VAL A 27 12.09 -0.86 8.81
C VAL A 27 11.37 -2.17 9.04
N SER A 28 11.06 -2.89 7.98
CA SER A 28 10.44 -4.20 8.09
C SER A 28 11.40 -5.19 8.80
N ARG A 29 10.85 -6.18 9.50
CA ARG A 29 11.68 -7.21 10.16
C ARG A 29 12.59 -7.96 9.18
N GLY A 30 12.17 -8.09 7.93
CA GLY A 30 12.95 -8.75 6.88
C GLY A 30 14.14 -7.92 6.37
N GLU A 31 14.12 -6.61 6.60
CA GLU A 31 15.21 -5.69 6.24
C GLU A 31 16.13 -5.37 7.42
N ALA A 32 15.67 -5.59 8.64
CA ALA A 32 16.49 -5.41 9.84
C ALA A 32 17.71 -6.36 9.82
N GLY A 33 18.88 -5.81 10.10
CA GLY A 33 20.14 -6.57 10.09
C GLY A 33 20.76 -6.81 8.71
N ARG A 34 20.17 -6.26 7.63
CA ARG A 34 20.77 -6.31 6.28
C ARG A 34 21.53 -5.04 5.97
N ALA A 35 22.70 -5.19 5.32
CA ALA A 35 23.45 -4.05 4.83
C ALA A 35 22.65 -3.32 3.73
N GLN A 36 22.64 -1.99 3.81
CA GLN A 36 22.01 -1.12 2.82
C GLN A 36 23.10 -0.34 2.08
N ASN A 37 22.90 -0.09 0.80
CA ASN A 37 23.78 0.77 0.03
C ASN A 37 23.39 2.23 0.26
N VAL A 38 24.34 3.08 0.61
CA VAL A 38 24.11 4.51 0.86
C VAL A 38 24.94 5.33 -0.11
N ARG A 39 24.28 6.20 -0.86
CA ARG A 39 24.91 7.13 -1.81
C ARG A 39 24.49 8.55 -1.46
N THR A 40 25.43 9.47 -1.43
CA THR A 40 25.15 10.89 -1.19
C THR A 40 24.88 11.65 -2.47
N GLY A 41 24.09 12.71 -2.35
CA GLY A 41 23.77 13.56 -3.49
C GLY A 41 23.03 14.83 -3.08
N THR A 42 22.68 15.62 -4.09
CA THR A 42 21.96 16.88 -3.92
C THR A 42 20.62 16.82 -4.65
N ILE A 43 19.56 17.25 -4.00
CA ILE A 43 18.21 17.30 -4.58
C ILE A 43 18.17 18.33 -5.72
N THR A 44 17.75 17.88 -6.89
CA THR A 44 17.61 18.73 -8.09
C THR A 44 16.16 19.10 -8.39
N SER A 45 15.20 18.23 -8.02
CA SER A 45 13.77 18.46 -8.23
C SER A 45 12.94 17.72 -7.19
N ILE A 46 11.78 18.30 -6.85
CA ILE A 46 10.78 17.69 -5.98
C ILE A 46 9.42 17.89 -6.62
N ARG A 47 8.64 16.80 -6.71
CA ARG A 47 7.29 16.82 -7.24
C ARG A 47 6.34 16.06 -6.32
N ASN A 48 5.18 16.66 -6.03
CA ASN A 48 4.12 15.94 -5.34
C ASN A 48 3.50 14.91 -6.28
N VAL A 49 3.35 13.69 -5.81
CA VAL A 49 2.73 12.58 -6.52
C VAL A 49 1.71 11.89 -5.63
N ASN A 50 0.76 11.21 -6.22
CA ASN A 50 -0.16 10.35 -5.48
C ASN A 50 0.32 8.90 -5.64
N ILE A 51 0.60 8.24 -4.52
CA ILE A 51 0.91 6.82 -4.48
C ILE A 51 -0.41 6.07 -4.46
N GLN A 52 -0.70 5.35 -5.54
CA GLN A 52 -1.93 4.57 -5.63
C GLN A 52 -1.97 3.49 -4.55
N GLY A 53 -3.11 3.39 -3.90
CA GLY A 53 -3.37 2.35 -2.93
C GLY A 53 -3.59 0.98 -3.56
N GLU A 54 -3.40 -0.05 -2.77
CA GLU A 54 -3.67 -1.43 -3.19
C GLU A 54 -5.18 -1.73 -3.17
N SER A 55 -5.65 -2.38 -4.23
CA SER A 55 -7.06 -2.77 -4.36
C SER A 55 -7.34 -4.19 -3.89
N LEU A 56 -6.31 -5.03 -3.75
CA LEU A 56 -6.47 -6.47 -3.50
C LEU A 56 -7.27 -6.77 -2.23
N GLY A 57 -6.94 -6.11 -1.11
CA GLY A 57 -7.67 -6.28 0.14
C GLY A 57 -9.13 -5.87 0.02
N GLY A 58 -9.40 -4.72 -0.59
CA GLY A 58 -10.77 -4.25 -0.85
C GLY A 58 -11.56 -5.18 -1.77
N THR A 59 -10.90 -5.69 -2.82
CA THR A 59 -11.51 -6.65 -3.76
C THR A 59 -11.91 -7.94 -3.06
N LEU A 60 -11.03 -8.53 -2.25
CA LEU A 60 -11.30 -9.79 -1.54
C LEU A 60 -12.43 -9.64 -0.52
N VAL A 61 -12.41 -8.57 0.27
CA VAL A 61 -13.47 -8.27 1.24
C VAL A 61 -14.79 -8.01 0.51
N GLY A 62 -14.78 -7.17 -0.51
CA GLY A 62 -15.97 -6.85 -1.31
C GLY A 62 -16.57 -8.07 -2.00
N ALA A 63 -15.74 -8.92 -2.60
CA ALA A 63 -16.18 -10.17 -3.21
C ALA A 63 -16.77 -11.15 -2.18
N GLY A 64 -16.16 -11.28 -1.01
CA GLY A 64 -16.65 -12.11 0.08
C GLY A 64 -18.02 -11.65 0.58
N VAL A 65 -18.18 -10.39 0.90
CA VAL A 65 -19.45 -9.82 1.36
C VAL A 65 -20.50 -9.88 0.25
N GLY A 66 -20.15 -9.47 -0.97
CA GLY A 66 -21.08 -9.52 -2.11
C GLY A 66 -21.54 -10.93 -2.46
N GLY A 67 -20.64 -11.91 -2.39
CA GLY A 67 -20.98 -13.31 -2.59
C GLY A 67 -21.91 -13.87 -1.50
N LEU A 68 -21.66 -13.53 -0.23
CA LEU A 68 -22.52 -13.93 0.88
C LEU A 68 -23.93 -13.34 0.77
N LEU A 69 -24.05 -12.05 0.41
CA LEU A 69 -25.34 -11.42 0.16
C LEU A 69 -26.05 -12.01 -1.04
N GLY A 70 -25.32 -12.23 -2.15
CA GLY A 70 -25.87 -12.88 -3.35
C GLY A 70 -26.37 -14.29 -3.08
N ASN A 71 -25.69 -15.04 -2.19
CA ASN A 71 -26.12 -16.39 -1.81
C ASN A 71 -27.46 -16.44 -1.04
N GLN A 72 -27.92 -15.33 -0.50
CA GLN A 72 -29.22 -15.23 0.16
C GLN A 72 -30.37 -14.95 -0.82
N ILE A 73 -30.04 -14.64 -2.07
CA ILE A 73 -31.01 -14.28 -3.11
C ILE A 73 -31.26 -15.49 -4.03
N GLY A 74 -32.49 -15.95 -4.14
CA GLY A 74 -32.91 -17.00 -5.05
C GLY A 74 -32.75 -18.42 -4.51
N GLY A 75 -33.09 -19.41 -5.35
CA GLY A 75 -32.98 -20.84 -5.07
C GLY A 75 -32.42 -21.61 -6.27
N GLY A 76 -31.84 -22.78 -6.05
CA GLY A 76 -31.26 -23.60 -7.12
C GLY A 76 -30.18 -22.91 -7.92
N SER A 77 -30.24 -22.98 -9.25
CA SER A 77 -29.27 -22.37 -10.16
C SER A 77 -29.24 -20.80 -10.09
N GLY A 78 -30.37 -20.19 -9.74
CA GLY A 78 -30.48 -18.75 -9.53
C GLY A 78 -29.63 -18.26 -8.35
N ARG A 79 -29.54 -19.06 -7.28
CA ARG A 79 -28.68 -18.76 -6.13
C ARG A 79 -27.20 -18.72 -6.51
N THR A 80 -26.74 -19.68 -7.32
CA THR A 80 -25.37 -19.71 -7.80
C THR A 80 -25.05 -18.47 -8.66
N ALA A 81 -25.95 -18.11 -9.58
CA ALA A 81 -25.78 -16.91 -10.41
C ALA A 81 -25.75 -15.63 -9.57
N ALA A 82 -26.63 -15.51 -8.56
CA ALA A 82 -26.65 -14.38 -7.66
C ALA A 82 -25.39 -14.29 -6.76
N THR A 83 -24.87 -15.44 -6.32
CA THR A 83 -23.61 -15.49 -5.54
C THR A 83 -22.43 -15.02 -6.37
N VAL A 84 -22.29 -15.51 -7.61
CA VAL A 84 -21.19 -15.10 -8.51
C VAL A 84 -21.33 -13.62 -8.91
N GLY A 85 -22.54 -13.20 -9.31
CA GLY A 85 -22.82 -11.80 -9.64
C GLY A 85 -22.55 -10.86 -8.48
N GLY A 86 -22.96 -11.23 -7.26
CA GLY A 86 -22.72 -10.49 -6.03
C GLY A 86 -21.22 -10.39 -5.69
N ALA A 87 -20.48 -11.49 -5.85
CA ALA A 87 -19.04 -11.49 -5.63
C ALA A 87 -18.29 -10.58 -6.63
N LEU A 88 -18.66 -10.62 -7.91
CA LEU A 88 -18.05 -9.77 -8.93
C LEU A 88 -18.36 -8.29 -8.70
N ALA A 89 -19.64 -7.95 -8.45
CA ALA A 89 -20.02 -6.57 -8.17
C ALA A 89 -19.41 -6.05 -6.87
N GLY A 90 -19.43 -6.86 -5.81
CA GLY A 90 -18.82 -6.53 -4.53
C GLY A 90 -17.31 -6.39 -4.61
N GLY A 91 -16.64 -7.27 -5.36
CA GLY A 91 -15.21 -7.19 -5.61
C GLY A 91 -14.81 -5.91 -6.36
N ALA A 92 -15.56 -5.54 -7.42
CA ALA A 92 -15.35 -4.31 -8.16
C ALA A 92 -15.54 -3.07 -7.28
N ALA A 93 -16.64 -2.99 -6.54
CA ALA A 93 -16.89 -1.88 -5.61
C ALA A 93 -15.82 -1.83 -4.51
N GLY A 94 -15.47 -2.96 -3.93
CA GLY A 94 -14.45 -3.09 -2.89
C GLY A 94 -13.06 -2.67 -3.37
N SER A 95 -12.71 -2.92 -4.64
CA SER A 95 -11.43 -2.50 -5.21
C SER A 95 -11.29 -0.97 -5.22
N HIS A 96 -12.34 -0.27 -5.65
CA HIS A 96 -12.36 1.21 -5.65
C HIS A 96 -12.23 1.78 -4.24
N VAL A 97 -12.97 1.22 -3.29
CA VAL A 97 -12.85 1.64 -1.89
C VAL A 97 -11.45 1.37 -1.36
N GLY A 98 -10.90 0.16 -1.60
CA GLY A 98 -9.56 -0.22 -1.18
C GLY A 98 -8.50 0.75 -1.69
N GLN A 99 -8.51 1.08 -2.98
CA GLN A 99 -7.59 2.05 -3.57
C GLN A 99 -7.68 3.43 -2.90
N ASN A 100 -8.88 3.94 -2.70
CA ASN A 100 -9.08 5.28 -2.14
C ASN A 100 -8.61 5.38 -0.68
N VAL A 101 -8.88 4.37 0.14
CA VAL A 101 -8.48 4.40 1.57
C VAL A 101 -7.00 4.11 1.79
N THR A 102 -6.33 3.45 0.85
CA THR A 102 -4.91 3.12 0.93
C THR A 102 -4.01 4.05 0.13
N SER A 103 -4.56 4.92 -0.72
CA SER A 103 -3.80 5.95 -1.43
C SER A 103 -3.10 6.91 -0.47
N ARG A 104 -1.87 7.29 -0.79
CA ARG A 104 -1.04 8.18 0.03
C ARG A 104 -0.44 9.30 -0.82
N ASN A 105 -0.25 10.46 -0.19
CA ASN A 105 0.53 11.52 -0.78
C ASN A 105 2.02 11.17 -0.70
N GLY A 106 2.70 11.25 -1.83
CA GLY A 106 4.11 10.99 -1.95
C GLY A 106 4.87 12.17 -2.52
N LEU A 107 6.18 12.12 -2.36
CA LEU A 107 7.14 12.99 -3.01
C LEU A 107 7.98 12.18 -3.97
N GLU A 108 8.07 12.64 -5.20
CA GLU A 108 9.11 12.22 -6.13
C GLU A 108 10.27 13.19 -5.99
N ILE A 109 11.40 12.68 -5.54
CA ILE A 109 12.62 13.44 -5.24
C ILE A 109 13.70 13.01 -6.24
N GLU A 110 14.15 13.93 -7.07
CA GLU A 110 15.26 13.70 -7.98
C GLU A 110 16.56 14.15 -7.30
N VAL A 111 17.51 13.23 -7.20
CA VAL A 111 18.82 13.45 -6.56
C VAL A 111 19.92 13.25 -7.58
N ARG A 112 20.79 14.24 -7.74
CA ARG A 112 22.05 14.13 -8.45
C ARG A 112 23.10 13.56 -7.49
N LEU A 113 23.63 12.41 -7.83
CA LEU A 113 24.59 11.70 -7.01
C LEU A 113 25.98 12.29 -7.12
N ASP A 114 26.71 12.31 -6.01
CA ASP A 114 28.06 12.89 -5.93
C ASP A 114 29.15 11.96 -6.51
N ASP A 115 28.86 10.67 -6.61
CA ASP A 115 29.80 9.63 -7.06
C ASP A 115 29.89 9.48 -8.60
N GLY A 116 29.29 10.42 -9.35
CA GLY A 116 29.23 10.35 -10.81
C GLY A 116 28.18 9.40 -11.37
N GLY A 117 27.36 8.78 -10.53
CA GLY A 117 26.30 7.84 -10.92
C GLY A 117 25.06 8.48 -11.55
N GLY A 118 25.13 9.75 -11.96
CA GLY A 118 24.04 10.43 -12.63
C GLY A 118 22.94 10.91 -11.67
N ARG A 119 21.68 10.80 -12.11
CA ARG A 119 20.50 11.19 -11.33
C ARG A 119 19.65 9.98 -10.99
N VAL A 120 19.07 9.99 -9.82
CA VAL A 120 18.14 8.96 -9.35
C VAL A 120 16.85 9.65 -8.91
N SER A 121 15.71 9.16 -9.34
CA SER A 121 14.40 9.58 -8.85
C SER A 121 13.88 8.54 -7.86
N VAL A 122 13.46 9.01 -6.69
CA VAL A 122 12.88 8.17 -5.63
C VAL A 122 11.50 8.70 -5.28
N VAL A 123 10.53 7.82 -5.28
CA VAL A 123 9.17 8.11 -4.81
C VAL A 123 9.01 7.54 -3.41
N GLN A 124 8.68 8.41 -2.45
CA GLN A 124 8.44 8.01 -1.06
C GLN A 124 7.21 8.71 -0.48
N GLU A 125 6.60 8.15 0.55
CA GLU A 125 5.49 8.77 1.27
C GLU A 125 5.97 10.03 2.00
N VAL A 126 5.11 11.04 2.06
CA VAL A 126 5.40 12.28 2.79
C VAL A 126 5.53 11.99 4.27
N ASN A 127 6.71 12.26 4.83
CA ASN A 127 6.94 12.22 6.26
C ASN A 127 6.83 13.63 6.83
N PRO A 128 5.86 13.94 7.72
CA PRO A 128 5.69 15.26 8.29
C PRO A 128 6.89 15.74 9.15
N ARG A 129 7.77 14.81 9.54
CA ARG A 129 8.96 15.12 10.35
C ARG A 129 10.18 15.47 9.52
N GLU A 130 10.12 15.24 8.20
CA GLU A 130 11.22 15.52 7.27
C GLU A 130 10.75 16.53 6.23
N SER A 131 11.53 17.58 6.03
CA SER A 131 11.28 18.56 4.99
C SER A 131 12.41 18.54 3.98
N PHE A 132 12.08 18.31 2.72
CA PHE A 132 13.03 18.33 1.62
C PHE A 132 12.87 19.60 0.81
N SER A 133 14.02 20.18 0.39
CA SER A 133 14.06 21.34 -0.49
C SER A 133 15.10 21.11 -1.58
N VAL A 134 14.87 21.71 -2.74
CA VAL A 134 15.87 21.70 -3.83
C VAL A 134 17.16 22.33 -3.32
N GLY A 135 18.29 21.68 -3.59
CA GLY A 135 19.61 22.05 -3.09
C GLY A 135 20.01 21.37 -1.78
N ASN A 136 19.10 20.70 -1.07
CA ASN A 136 19.48 19.96 0.12
C ASN A 136 20.43 18.80 -0.22
N ARG A 137 21.41 18.62 0.64
CA ARG A 137 22.31 17.45 0.61
C ARG A 137 21.63 16.30 1.34
N VAL A 138 21.56 15.13 0.68
CA VAL A 138 20.79 13.98 1.16
C VAL A 138 21.51 12.68 0.89
N ARG A 139 21.04 11.62 1.53
CA ARG A 139 21.47 10.24 1.31
C ARG A 139 20.37 9.47 0.63
N VAL A 140 20.70 8.80 -0.46
CA VAL A 140 19.85 7.79 -1.11
C VAL A 140 20.25 6.44 -0.52
N ILE A 141 19.33 5.82 0.17
CA ILE A 141 19.54 4.54 0.87
C ILE A 141 18.76 3.48 0.10
N THR A 142 19.46 2.48 -0.43
CA THR A 142 18.85 1.36 -1.16
C THR A 142 19.01 0.08 -0.35
N GLY A 143 17.87 -0.50 0.01
CA GLY A 143 17.82 -1.77 0.73
C GLY A 143 18.01 -2.98 -0.19
N ALA A 144 18.23 -4.16 0.41
CA ALA A 144 18.45 -5.43 -0.32
C ALA A 144 17.28 -5.84 -1.23
N GLY A 145 16.07 -5.33 -0.99
CA GLY A 145 14.89 -5.54 -1.85
C GLY A 145 14.74 -4.55 -3.01
N GLY A 146 15.75 -3.70 -3.28
CA GLY A 146 15.71 -2.69 -4.33
C GLY A 146 14.87 -1.45 -3.98
N ARG A 147 14.23 -1.41 -2.82
CA ARG A 147 13.53 -0.21 -2.35
C ARG A 147 14.54 0.87 -1.99
N SER A 148 14.30 2.08 -2.48
CA SER A 148 15.15 3.23 -2.20
C SER A 148 14.37 4.30 -1.44
N ARG A 149 15.05 4.99 -0.54
CA ARG A 149 14.53 6.15 0.18
C ARG A 149 15.56 7.26 0.24
N VAL A 150 15.08 8.49 0.38
CA VAL A 150 15.90 9.68 0.59
C VAL A 150 15.80 10.08 2.06
N ALA A 151 16.92 10.39 2.68
CA ALA A 151 17.01 10.87 4.07
C ALA A 151 18.08 11.96 4.18
N HIS A 152 17.97 12.81 5.21
CA HIS A 152 19.02 13.80 5.57
C HIS A 152 20.26 13.17 6.14
#